data_a584b09b3cad6acaf333ccbfd9c41763
#
_entry.id   a584b09b3cad6acaf333ccbfd9c41763
#
_cell.length_a   1.000
_cell.length_b   1.000
_cell.length_c   1.000
_cell.angle_alpha   90.00
_cell.angle_beta   90.00
_cell.angle_gamma   90.00
#
_symmetry.space_group_name_H-M   'P 1'
#
loop_
_entity.id
_entity.type
_entity.pdbx_description
1 polymer ?
#
loop_
_entity_poly.entity_id
_entity_poly.type
_entity_poly.pdbx_seq_one_letter_code
_entity_poly.pdbx_strand_id
1 'polypeptide(L)'
;FGARPLYEADMLVRVKSAAINQARTPMEVLEAIDQVIPFIELPDLVVQAPPKLNGAAISAINVGARLGVAGAPLAVPVLRAERYALLDALRDMQVRLQDGSGAVLGAGKGSDILEHPLNAVVWLAGALAQEGLAMQPGDLISLGSFSPLLPPKPGLAVTTTYHGLPGAAPVRVQFK
;
A
#
# COMPACT_ATOMS: atom_id res chain seq x y z
N PHE A 1 5.54 12.86 15.38
CA PHE A 1 5.46 14.30 15.18
C PHE A 1 6.05 14.65 13.83
N GLY A 2 5.27 15.26 12.97
CA GLY A 2 5.62 15.66 11.61
C GLY A 2 5.31 17.14 11.39
N ALA A 3 5.80 17.70 10.28
CA ALA A 3 5.48 19.07 9.88
C ALA A 3 4.03 19.15 9.34
N ARG A 4 3.61 18.15 8.57
CA ARG A 4 2.24 17.97 8.04
C ARG A 4 1.91 16.49 7.95
N PRO A 5 1.74 15.82 9.11
CA PRO A 5 1.47 14.38 9.14
C PRO A 5 0.10 14.08 8.54
N LEU A 6 0.02 12.98 7.81
CA LEU A 6 -1.21 12.43 7.25
C LEU A 6 -1.27 10.93 7.55
N TYR A 7 -2.39 10.30 7.24
CA TYR A 7 -2.55 8.85 7.26
C TYR A 7 -3.48 8.41 6.14
N GLU A 8 -3.26 7.17 5.67
CA GLU A 8 -4.10 6.56 4.64
C GLU A 8 -4.07 5.03 4.75
N ALA A 9 -5.09 4.40 4.17
CA ALA A 9 -5.13 2.95 4.02
C ALA A 9 -4.27 2.55 2.82
N ASP A 10 -3.36 1.62 3.01
CA ASP A 10 -2.43 1.12 2.01
C ASP A 10 -2.21 -0.39 2.16
N MET A 11 -1.35 -0.96 1.37
CA MET A 11 -0.93 -2.36 1.42
C MET A 11 0.52 -2.46 0.94
N LEU A 12 1.31 -3.31 1.60
CA LEU A 12 2.66 -3.64 1.17
C LEU A 12 2.72 -5.04 0.58
N VAL A 13 3.69 -5.25 -0.30
CA VAL A 13 4.15 -6.59 -0.68
C VAL A 13 5.63 -6.73 -0.36
N ARG A 14 6.06 -7.96 -0.03
CA ARG A 14 7.48 -8.25 0.19
C ARG A 14 8.05 -9.00 -1.00
N VAL A 15 9.14 -8.48 -1.54
CA VAL A 15 9.88 -9.10 -2.64
C VAL A 15 10.53 -10.41 -2.17
N LYS A 16 10.26 -11.50 -2.89
CA LYS A 16 10.85 -12.82 -2.66
C LYS A 16 12.08 -13.05 -3.53
N SER A 17 12.03 -12.59 -4.77
CA SER A 17 13.07 -12.88 -5.75
C SER A 17 13.27 -11.77 -6.76
N ALA A 18 14.49 -11.70 -7.34
CA ALA A 18 14.83 -10.72 -8.37
C ALA A 18 13.98 -10.86 -9.67
N ALA A 19 13.24 -11.96 -9.86
CA ALA A 19 12.32 -12.15 -10.97
C ALA A 19 11.25 -11.06 -11.05
N ILE A 20 10.94 -10.39 -9.93
CA ILE A 20 10.01 -9.27 -9.85
C ILE A 20 10.36 -8.14 -10.83
N ASN A 21 11.64 -7.93 -11.11
CA ASN A 21 12.11 -6.90 -12.04
C ASN A 21 11.78 -7.20 -13.51
N GLN A 22 11.41 -8.45 -13.82
CA GLN A 22 10.98 -8.87 -15.15
C GLN A 22 9.48 -9.07 -15.27
N ALA A 23 8.73 -8.90 -14.17
CA ALA A 23 7.30 -9.08 -14.15
C ALA A 23 6.59 -8.08 -15.07
N ARG A 24 5.61 -8.56 -15.83
CA ARG A 24 4.78 -7.79 -16.78
C ARG A 24 3.29 -7.92 -16.47
N THR A 25 2.95 -8.82 -15.56
CA THR A 25 1.57 -9.12 -15.17
C THR A 25 1.44 -9.23 -13.66
N PRO A 26 0.24 -9.00 -13.08
CA PRO A 26 -0.02 -9.24 -11.66
C PRO A 26 0.33 -10.65 -11.18
N MET A 27 0.13 -11.68 -12.03
CA MET A 27 0.49 -13.05 -11.68
C MET A 27 2.01 -13.22 -11.54
N GLU A 28 2.79 -12.68 -12.46
CA GLU A 28 4.25 -12.74 -12.38
C GLU A 28 4.79 -11.98 -11.16
N VAL A 29 4.15 -10.86 -10.80
CA VAL A 29 4.45 -10.17 -9.53
C VAL A 29 4.14 -11.09 -8.35
N LEU A 30 2.95 -11.72 -8.33
CA LEU A 30 2.54 -12.61 -7.24
C LEU A 30 3.48 -13.81 -7.08
N GLU A 31 4.06 -14.31 -8.15
CA GLU A 31 5.06 -15.38 -8.13
C GLU A 31 6.42 -14.93 -7.58
N ALA A 32 6.73 -13.63 -7.66
CA ALA A 32 7.99 -13.04 -7.24
C ALA A 32 7.94 -12.39 -5.84
N ILE A 33 6.80 -12.39 -5.17
CA ILE A 33 6.61 -11.95 -3.78
C ILE A 33 6.27 -13.13 -2.87
N ASP A 34 6.44 -12.98 -1.56
CA ASP A 34 6.09 -14.01 -0.56
C ASP A 34 5.08 -13.54 0.48
N GLN A 35 4.84 -12.25 0.58
CA GLN A 35 3.88 -11.68 1.53
C GLN A 35 3.07 -10.54 0.91
N VAL A 36 1.79 -10.47 1.31
CA VAL A 36 0.91 -9.32 1.19
C VAL A 36 0.62 -8.83 2.61
N ILE A 37 0.82 -7.55 2.88
CA ILE A 37 0.80 -7.02 4.24
C ILE A 37 -0.19 -5.86 4.32
N PRO A 38 -1.31 -6.00 5.06
CA PRO A 38 -2.17 -4.88 5.42
C PRO A 38 -1.37 -3.74 6.04
N PHE A 39 -1.64 -2.49 5.65
CA PHE A 39 -0.78 -1.37 6.03
C PHE A 39 -1.59 -0.08 6.22
N ILE A 40 -1.18 0.73 7.18
CA ILE A 40 -1.56 2.15 7.26
C ILE A 40 -0.30 2.96 7.04
N GLU A 41 -0.26 3.73 5.96
CA GLU A 41 0.83 4.66 5.74
C GLU A 41 0.63 5.92 6.58
N LEU A 42 1.74 6.45 7.10
CA LEU A 42 1.81 7.68 7.89
C LEU A 42 2.78 8.67 7.23
N PRO A 43 2.41 9.20 6.06
CA PRO A 43 3.26 10.13 5.34
C PRO A 43 3.35 11.48 6.05
N ASP A 44 4.39 12.25 5.74
CA ASP A 44 4.58 13.60 6.23
C ASP A 44 4.96 14.54 5.07
N LEU A 45 4.08 15.46 4.75
CA LEU A 45 4.38 16.49 3.78
C LEU A 45 5.25 17.56 4.45
N VAL A 46 6.55 17.38 4.41
CA VAL A 46 7.58 18.18 5.10
C VAL A 46 7.76 19.61 4.55
N VAL A 47 6.82 20.09 3.79
CA VAL A 47 6.80 21.45 3.22
C VAL A 47 5.88 22.37 4.01
N GLN A 48 6.27 23.65 4.15
CA GLN A 48 5.39 24.66 4.73
C GLN A 48 4.13 24.83 3.90
N ALA A 49 3.04 25.32 4.53
CA ALA A 49 1.71 25.49 3.92
C ALA A 49 1.81 25.97 2.47
N PRO A 50 1.44 25.16 1.51
CA PRO A 50 1.96 25.25 0.18
C PRO A 50 1.05 25.94 -0.78
N PRO A 51 1.58 26.34 -1.90
CA PRO A 51 0.88 26.15 -3.14
C PRO A 51 0.65 24.63 -3.36
N LYS A 52 -0.37 24.27 -4.12
CA LYS A 52 -0.72 22.89 -4.48
C LYS A 52 0.55 22.14 -4.94
N LEU A 53 0.90 21.04 -4.27
CA LEU A 53 2.04 20.22 -4.64
C LEU A 53 1.83 19.66 -6.05
N ASN A 54 2.81 19.83 -6.90
CA ASN A 54 2.88 19.19 -8.22
C ASN A 54 3.78 17.94 -8.16
N GLY A 55 3.85 17.18 -9.24
CA GLY A 55 4.62 15.93 -9.28
C GLY A 55 6.08 16.12 -8.89
N ALA A 56 6.74 17.18 -9.37
CA ALA A 56 8.15 17.47 -9.04
C ALA A 56 8.33 17.77 -7.53
N ALA A 57 7.42 18.54 -6.93
CA ALA A 57 7.48 18.85 -5.50
C ALA A 57 7.23 17.60 -4.64
N ILE A 58 6.30 16.73 -5.06
CA ILE A 58 6.04 15.44 -4.38
C ILE A 58 7.27 14.53 -4.48
N SER A 59 7.90 14.44 -5.64
CA SER A 59 9.14 13.65 -5.81
C SER A 59 10.26 14.19 -4.93
N ALA A 60 10.42 15.51 -4.84
CA ALA A 60 11.46 16.15 -4.04
C ALA A 60 11.35 15.86 -2.54
N ILE A 61 10.16 15.55 -2.03
CA ILE A 61 9.92 15.15 -0.63
C ILE A 61 9.80 13.63 -0.47
N ASN A 62 10.29 12.87 -1.43
CA ASN A 62 10.20 11.40 -1.43
C ASN A 62 8.74 10.91 -1.23
N VAL A 63 7.80 11.54 -1.92
CA VAL A 63 6.33 11.27 -1.82
C VAL A 63 5.77 11.45 -0.41
N GLY A 64 6.53 12.05 0.51
CA GLY A 64 6.17 12.16 1.92
C GLY A 64 6.38 10.86 2.72
N ALA A 65 6.97 9.83 2.13
CA ALA A 65 7.17 8.53 2.78
C ALA A 65 8.00 8.70 4.07
N ARG A 66 7.43 8.27 5.21
CA ARG A 66 8.07 8.44 6.51
C ARG A 66 7.89 7.27 7.45
N LEU A 67 6.67 6.95 7.81
CA LEU A 67 6.32 5.92 8.79
C LEU A 67 5.12 5.11 8.30
N GLY A 68 4.87 3.99 8.95
CA GLY A 68 3.67 3.21 8.73
C GLY A 68 3.47 2.16 9.80
N VAL A 69 2.27 1.60 9.82
CA VAL A 69 1.88 0.52 10.73
C VAL A 69 1.55 -0.71 9.88
N ALA A 70 2.42 -1.71 9.93
CA ALA A 70 2.21 -2.98 9.26
C ALA A 70 1.34 -3.92 10.12
N GLY A 71 0.35 -4.53 9.49
CA GLY A 71 -0.46 -5.59 10.07
C GLY A 71 0.21 -6.96 9.95
N ALA A 72 -0.56 -8.00 10.30
CA ALA A 72 -0.11 -9.38 10.13
C ALA A 72 0.05 -9.72 8.65
N PRO A 73 1.20 -10.24 8.20
CA PRO A 73 1.40 -10.59 6.80
C PRO A 73 0.60 -11.82 6.40
N LEU A 74 0.09 -11.80 5.17
CA LEU A 74 -0.51 -12.94 4.48
C LEU A 74 0.56 -13.60 3.61
N ALA A 75 0.81 -14.88 3.82
CA ALA A 75 1.72 -15.63 2.95
C ALA A 75 1.10 -15.81 1.55
N VAL A 76 1.90 -15.62 0.51
CA VAL A 76 1.48 -15.94 -0.86
C VAL A 76 1.43 -17.45 -1.02
N PRO A 77 0.30 -18.02 -1.50
CA PRO A 77 0.15 -19.46 -1.65
C PRO A 77 1.15 -20.07 -2.64
N VAL A 78 1.50 -21.34 -2.42
CA VAL A 78 2.35 -22.10 -3.33
C VAL A 78 1.52 -22.68 -4.50
N LEU A 79 0.29 -23.13 -4.21
CA LEU A 79 -0.57 -23.75 -5.20
C LEU A 79 -1.11 -22.72 -6.19
N ARG A 80 -1.04 -23.05 -7.48
CA ARG A 80 -1.44 -22.13 -8.56
C ARG A 80 -2.92 -21.70 -8.46
N ALA A 81 -3.80 -22.62 -8.14
CA ALA A 81 -5.23 -22.30 -8.00
C ALA A 81 -5.48 -21.28 -6.87
N GLU A 82 -4.78 -21.41 -5.75
CA GLU A 82 -4.87 -20.47 -4.63
C GLU A 82 -4.28 -19.10 -4.98
N ARG A 83 -3.25 -19.05 -5.84
CA ARG A 83 -2.72 -17.78 -6.36
C ARG A 83 -3.74 -17.06 -7.22
N TYR A 84 -4.48 -17.75 -8.09
CA TYR A 84 -5.57 -17.13 -8.85
C TYR A 84 -6.66 -16.58 -7.93
N ALA A 85 -7.04 -17.34 -6.90
CA ALA A 85 -8.00 -16.87 -5.90
C ALA A 85 -7.49 -15.63 -5.14
N LEU A 86 -6.19 -15.58 -4.80
CA LEU A 86 -5.59 -14.42 -4.15
C LEU A 86 -5.53 -13.20 -5.10
N LEU A 87 -5.23 -13.40 -6.40
CA LEU A 87 -5.28 -12.33 -7.39
C LEU A 87 -6.68 -11.71 -7.47
N ASP A 88 -7.69 -12.54 -7.64
CA ASP A 88 -9.08 -12.06 -7.70
C ASP A 88 -9.46 -11.34 -6.39
N ALA A 89 -9.08 -11.90 -5.24
CA ALA A 89 -9.35 -11.29 -3.96
C ALA A 89 -8.67 -9.91 -3.81
N LEU A 90 -7.42 -9.76 -4.25
CA LEU A 90 -6.70 -8.49 -4.24
C LEU A 90 -7.35 -7.44 -5.16
N ARG A 91 -7.83 -7.84 -6.34
CA ARG A 91 -8.54 -6.94 -7.25
C ARG A 91 -9.88 -6.49 -6.69
N ASP A 92 -10.63 -7.42 -6.10
CA ASP A 92 -12.05 -7.21 -5.77
C ASP A 92 -12.28 -6.79 -4.31
N MET A 93 -11.25 -6.86 -3.45
CA MET A 93 -11.33 -6.46 -2.05
C MET A 93 -11.84 -5.04 -1.89
N GLN A 94 -12.62 -4.83 -0.81
CA GLN A 94 -13.05 -3.53 -0.36
C GLN A 94 -12.23 -3.09 0.84
N VAL A 95 -11.51 -2.00 0.70
CA VAL A 95 -10.73 -1.41 1.79
C VAL A 95 -11.55 -0.32 2.47
N ARG A 96 -11.62 -0.33 3.79
CA ARG A 96 -12.30 0.70 4.57
C ARG A 96 -11.39 1.22 5.67
N LEU A 97 -11.33 2.53 5.78
CA LEU A 97 -10.68 3.26 6.85
C LEU A 97 -11.78 3.83 7.76
N GLN A 98 -11.77 3.46 9.03
CA GLN A 98 -12.82 3.81 9.99
C GLN A 98 -12.21 4.42 11.24
N ASP A 99 -12.95 5.32 11.92
CA ASP A 99 -12.56 5.85 13.22
C ASP A 99 -12.94 4.88 14.37
N GLY A 100 -12.64 5.28 15.60
CA GLY A 100 -12.92 4.50 16.81
C GLY A 100 -14.43 4.28 17.09
N SER A 101 -15.32 5.05 16.46
CA SER A 101 -16.78 4.87 16.53
C SER A 101 -17.31 3.92 15.47
N GLY A 102 -16.48 3.54 14.47
CA GLY A 102 -16.86 2.77 13.30
C GLY A 102 -17.32 3.62 12.12
N ALA A 103 -17.29 4.95 12.22
CA ALA A 103 -17.60 5.82 11.10
C ALA A 103 -16.55 5.68 9.99
N VAL A 104 -17.01 5.55 8.73
CA VAL A 104 -16.14 5.41 7.57
C VAL A 104 -15.53 6.76 7.22
N LEU A 105 -14.22 6.86 7.30
CA LEU A 105 -13.41 8.03 6.95
C LEU A 105 -12.96 8.02 5.48
N GLY A 106 -12.85 6.82 4.91
CA GLY A 106 -12.47 6.60 3.53
C GLY A 106 -12.66 5.15 3.14
N ALA A 107 -12.81 4.90 1.84
CA ALA A 107 -12.96 3.56 1.28
C ALA A 107 -12.42 3.54 -0.15
N GLY A 108 -12.03 2.35 -0.61
CA GLY A 108 -11.61 2.07 -1.97
C GLY A 108 -11.70 0.58 -2.28
N LYS A 109 -11.37 0.24 -3.50
CA LYS A 109 -11.31 -1.14 -3.98
C LYS A 109 -9.90 -1.47 -4.45
N GLY A 110 -9.56 -2.76 -4.46
CA GLY A 110 -8.30 -3.20 -5.06
C GLY A 110 -8.12 -2.69 -6.49
N SER A 111 -9.18 -2.78 -7.30
CA SER A 111 -9.16 -2.32 -8.70
C SER A 111 -8.99 -0.81 -8.90
N ASP A 112 -9.14 0.01 -7.87
CA ASP A 112 -8.94 1.46 -7.98
C ASP A 112 -7.45 1.81 -8.21
N ILE A 113 -6.54 0.92 -7.81
CA ILE A 113 -5.10 1.05 -8.09
C ILE A 113 -4.77 0.36 -9.41
N LEU A 114 -4.69 1.13 -10.48
CA LEU A 114 -4.26 0.66 -11.82
C LEU A 114 -4.97 -0.63 -12.26
N GLU A 115 -6.30 -0.74 -12.01
CA GLU A 115 -7.15 -1.90 -12.30
C GLU A 115 -6.84 -3.17 -11.48
N HIS A 116 -5.64 -3.28 -10.95
CA HIS A 116 -5.20 -4.33 -10.02
C HIS A 116 -4.00 -3.82 -9.22
N PRO A 117 -3.97 -3.93 -7.86
CA PRO A 117 -2.95 -3.27 -7.05
C PRO A 117 -1.52 -3.74 -7.36
N LEU A 118 -1.32 -4.98 -7.81
CA LEU A 118 0.00 -5.46 -8.24
C LEU A 118 0.50 -4.82 -9.55
N ASN A 119 -0.34 -4.13 -10.32
CA ASN A 119 0.11 -3.35 -11.46
C ASN A 119 1.01 -2.17 -11.05
N ALA A 120 0.89 -1.68 -9.81
CA ALA A 120 1.82 -0.69 -9.28
C ALA A 120 3.26 -1.23 -9.24
N VAL A 121 3.43 -2.51 -8.91
CA VAL A 121 4.75 -3.17 -8.91
C VAL A 121 5.27 -3.40 -10.33
N VAL A 122 4.39 -3.78 -11.28
CA VAL A 122 4.76 -3.88 -12.71
C VAL A 122 5.26 -2.55 -13.23
N TRP A 123 4.55 -1.46 -12.92
CA TRP A 123 4.96 -0.11 -13.29
C TRP A 123 6.30 0.27 -12.65
N LEU A 124 6.46 0.00 -11.35
CA LEU A 124 7.68 0.31 -10.61
C LEU A 124 8.89 -0.43 -11.17
N ALA A 125 8.75 -1.71 -11.52
CA ALA A 125 9.82 -2.50 -12.15
C ALA A 125 10.32 -1.84 -13.45
N GLY A 126 9.39 -1.36 -14.29
CA GLY A 126 9.73 -0.64 -15.51
C GLY A 126 10.41 0.71 -15.26
N ALA A 127 9.92 1.47 -14.28
CA ALA A 127 10.47 2.77 -13.92
C ALA A 127 11.90 2.63 -13.34
N LEU A 128 12.11 1.71 -12.42
CA LEU A 128 13.44 1.45 -11.85
C LEU A 128 14.45 0.99 -12.90
N ALA A 129 14.05 0.14 -13.84
CA ALA A 129 14.90 -0.32 -14.92
C ALA A 129 15.40 0.83 -15.80
N GLN A 130 14.59 1.88 -16.04
CA GLN A 130 15.00 3.07 -16.79
C GLN A 130 16.11 3.86 -16.07
N GLU A 131 16.13 3.80 -14.76
CA GLU A 131 17.15 4.45 -13.91
C GLU A 131 18.34 3.54 -13.58
N GLY A 132 18.39 2.32 -14.16
CA GLY A 132 19.43 1.34 -13.84
C GLY A 132 19.31 0.75 -12.44
N LEU A 133 18.14 0.84 -11.82
CA LEU A 133 17.83 0.34 -10.48
C LEU A 133 17.01 -0.95 -10.56
N ALA A 134 16.97 -1.71 -9.46
CA ALA A 134 16.24 -2.96 -9.37
C ALA A 134 15.77 -3.22 -7.92
N MET A 135 14.59 -3.79 -7.77
CA MET A 135 14.11 -4.31 -6.51
C MET A 135 14.91 -5.53 -6.07
N GLN A 136 15.14 -5.67 -4.78
CA GLN A 136 15.91 -6.76 -4.18
C GLN A 136 15.03 -7.66 -3.30
N PRO A 137 15.38 -8.94 -3.13
CA PRO A 137 14.70 -9.79 -2.16
C PRO A 137 14.73 -9.16 -0.75
N GLY A 138 13.56 -9.11 -0.11
CA GLY A 138 13.36 -8.47 1.19
C GLY A 138 12.81 -7.05 1.12
N ASP A 139 12.85 -6.38 -0.04
CA ASP A 139 12.25 -5.07 -0.20
C ASP A 139 10.73 -5.11 0.08
N LEU A 140 10.24 -4.04 0.69
CA LEU A 140 8.82 -3.78 0.90
C LEU A 140 8.36 -2.71 -0.09
N ILE A 141 7.32 -3.03 -0.85
CA ILE A 141 6.77 -2.14 -1.86
C ILE A 141 5.36 -1.75 -1.44
N SER A 142 5.11 -0.44 -1.28
CA SER A 142 3.76 0.11 -1.13
C SER A 142 3.04 0.04 -2.47
N LEU A 143 1.78 -0.38 -2.43
CA LEU A 143 0.94 -0.49 -3.63
C LEU A 143 0.20 0.81 -3.94
N GLY A 144 0.15 1.73 -2.96
CA GLY A 144 -0.54 3.00 -3.07
C GLY A 144 -1.84 3.05 -2.25
N SER A 145 -2.41 4.24 -2.16
CA SER A 145 -3.52 4.53 -1.27
C SER A 145 -4.86 3.99 -1.77
N PHE A 146 -5.60 3.35 -0.86
CA PHE A 146 -7.00 2.95 -1.04
C PHE A 146 -7.99 3.96 -0.42
N SER A 147 -7.51 5.04 0.17
CA SER A 147 -8.35 6.04 0.85
C SER A 147 -7.81 7.45 0.64
N PRO A 148 -8.60 8.49 0.92
CA PRO A 148 -8.06 9.85 0.98
C PRO A 148 -6.94 9.97 2.03
N LEU A 149 -5.96 10.85 1.77
CA LEU A 149 -4.99 11.31 2.74
C LEU A 149 -5.69 12.22 3.76
N LEU A 150 -5.64 11.85 5.03
CA LEU A 150 -6.33 12.55 6.12
C LEU A 150 -5.35 13.03 7.19
N PRO A 151 -5.57 14.22 7.78
CA PRO A 151 -4.74 14.71 8.88
C PRO A 151 -5.11 13.99 10.19
N PRO A 152 -4.14 13.50 10.97
CA PRO A 152 -4.38 12.94 12.29
C PRO A 152 -4.80 14.02 13.28
N LYS A 153 -5.51 13.59 14.33
CA LYS A 153 -5.86 14.44 15.49
C LYS A 153 -5.46 13.72 16.78
N PRO A 154 -5.01 14.43 17.82
CA PRO A 154 -4.78 13.83 19.12
C PRO A 154 -6.02 13.05 19.62
N GLY A 155 -5.80 11.83 20.10
CA GLY A 155 -6.86 10.94 20.59
C GLY A 155 -7.59 10.16 19.51
N LEU A 156 -7.41 10.46 18.21
CA LEU A 156 -8.02 9.72 17.12
C LEU A 156 -7.44 8.30 17.05
N ALA A 157 -8.32 7.31 17.03
CA ALA A 157 -7.98 5.93 16.66
C ALA A 157 -8.56 5.63 15.28
N VAL A 158 -7.79 5.01 14.41
CA VAL A 158 -8.26 4.57 13.10
C VAL A 158 -7.97 3.09 12.88
N THR A 159 -8.82 2.45 12.09
CA THR A 159 -8.71 1.04 11.73
C THR A 159 -8.92 0.89 10.24
N THR A 160 -8.02 0.19 9.57
CA THR A 160 -8.17 -0.25 8.18
C THR A 160 -8.59 -1.71 8.14
N THR A 161 -9.59 -2.04 7.31
CA THR A 161 -10.10 -3.40 7.07
C THR A 161 -10.13 -3.70 5.57
N TYR A 162 -9.93 -4.99 5.22
CA TYR A 162 -9.81 -5.46 3.83
C TYR A 162 -10.85 -6.56 3.59
N HIS A 163 -12.08 -6.15 3.31
CA HIS A 163 -13.20 -7.06 3.10
C HIS A 163 -13.06 -7.78 1.74
N GLY A 164 -13.22 -9.09 1.75
CA GLY A 164 -13.06 -9.92 0.55
C GLY A 164 -11.62 -10.41 0.33
N LEU A 165 -10.67 -10.04 1.20
CA LEU A 165 -9.32 -10.59 1.22
C LEU A 165 -9.21 -11.60 2.38
N PRO A 166 -9.25 -12.92 2.11
CA PRO A 166 -9.24 -13.94 3.16
C PRO A 166 -7.96 -13.89 4.02
N GLY A 167 -8.14 -13.97 5.32
CA GLY A 167 -7.02 -13.95 6.28
C GLY A 167 -6.48 -12.56 6.63
N ALA A 168 -6.90 -11.50 5.93
CA ALA A 168 -6.46 -10.14 6.25
C ALA A 168 -7.03 -9.69 7.60
N ALA A 169 -6.16 -9.42 8.56
CA ALA A 169 -6.51 -8.83 9.84
C ALA A 169 -6.58 -7.30 9.76
N PRO A 170 -7.45 -6.66 10.55
CA PRO A 170 -7.48 -5.21 10.65
C PRO A 170 -6.16 -4.62 11.15
N VAL A 171 -5.78 -3.46 10.62
CA VAL A 171 -4.65 -2.67 11.12
C VAL A 171 -5.17 -1.48 11.87
N ARG A 172 -4.57 -1.17 13.02
CA ARG A 172 -4.99 -0.07 13.89
C ARG A 172 -3.83 0.85 14.24
N VAL A 173 -4.13 2.14 14.33
CA VAL A 173 -3.23 3.14 14.90
C VAL A 173 -4.03 4.10 15.79
N GLN A 174 -3.41 4.54 16.89
CA GLN A 174 -3.96 5.59 17.75
C GLN A 174 -2.96 6.74 17.84
N PHE A 175 -3.43 7.93 17.51
CA PHE A 175 -2.65 9.15 17.58
C PHE A 175 -2.75 9.74 18.98
N LYS A 176 -1.61 10.04 19.60
CA LYS A 176 -1.51 10.67 20.93
C LYS A 176 -1.23 12.15 20.83
#